data_56288b1dc5319f5b66006144a60457eb
#
_entry.id   56288b1dc5319f5b66006144a60457eb
#
_cell.length_a   1.000
_cell.length_b   1.000
_cell.length_c   1.000
_cell.angle_alpha   90.00
_cell.angle_beta   90.00
_cell.angle_gamma   90.00
#
_symmetry.space_group_name_H-M   'P 1'
#
loop_
_entity.id
_entity.type
_entity.pdbx_description
1 polymer ?
#
loop_
_entity_poly.entity_id
_entity_poly.type
_entity_poly.pdbx_seq_one_letter_code
_entity_poly.pdbx_strand_id
1 'polypeptide(L)'
;MRVKRFLAVLFVMALLLTGCAPDKSGGHSLHLFYPAANYEAGGDVLCSRTVDWSKQESADTADQVKMMVQLLQNRDGRMNFTSPIPSDAELLECSVSGGIAVLDFSAAYGRLSDFSLTVADYCITLSACQIPGVKWLQVLVEGKPLSGRTNSYFSTEDVLLTSSEDVVKVVPVTLYFPDRAGTLQPEKRELLIYEGENRCQRLLQALEEGPQ
;
A
#
# COMPACT_ATOMS: atom_id res chain seq x y z
N MET A 1 33.99 48.80 22.14
CA MET A 1 32.55 48.44 22.29
C MET A 1 31.89 47.87 21.03
N ARG A 2 32.29 48.22 19.81
CA ARG A 2 31.69 47.72 18.57
C ARG A 2 31.96 46.27 18.23
N VAL A 3 33.18 45.77 18.54
CA VAL A 3 33.58 44.36 18.27
C VAL A 3 32.81 43.35 19.11
N LYS A 4 32.51 43.64 20.38
CA LYS A 4 31.73 42.75 21.27
C LYS A 4 30.27 42.64 20.82
N ARG A 5 29.69 43.68 20.19
CA ARG A 5 28.34 43.63 19.63
C ARG A 5 28.29 42.85 18.34
N PHE A 6 29.35 42.89 17.52
CA PHE A 6 29.45 42.08 16.31
C PHE A 6 29.59 40.59 16.60
N LEU A 7 30.37 40.23 17.62
CA LEU A 7 30.53 38.84 18.05
C LEU A 7 29.23 38.27 18.65
N ALA A 8 28.45 39.09 19.38
CA ALA A 8 27.17 38.67 19.94
C ALA A 8 26.11 38.45 18.85
N VAL A 9 26.09 39.29 17.80
CA VAL A 9 25.17 39.11 16.66
C VAL A 9 25.57 37.91 15.85
N LEU A 10 26.84 37.59 15.66
CA LEU A 10 27.33 36.42 14.97
C LEU A 10 26.99 35.13 15.74
N PHE A 11 27.05 35.15 17.07
CA PHE A 11 26.69 34.01 17.90
C PHE A 11 25.20 33.74 17.96
N VAL A 12 24.37 34.79 17.95
CA VAL A 12 22.89 34.64 17.84
C VAL A 12 22.46 34.14 16.45
N MET A 13 23.17 34.59 15.40
CA MET A 13 22.89 34.10 14.04
C MET A 13 23.35 32.65 13.82
N ALA A 14 24.40 32.20 14.51
CA ALA A 14 24.83 30.79 14.52
C ALA A 14 23.86 29.88 15.29
N LEU A 15 23.14 30.40 16.29
CA LEU A 15 22.10 29.67 17.03
C LEU A 15 20.79 29.53 16.26
N LEU A 16 20.55 30.40 15.27
CA LEU A 16 19.36 30.31 14.41
C LEU A 16 19.56 29.35 13.22
N LEU A 17 20.79 28.83 13.02
CA LEU A 17 21.11 27.82 12.00
C LEU A 17 21.09 26.39 12.57
N THR A 18 20.70 26.19 13.82
CA THR A 18 20.23 24.87 14.26
C THR A 18 18.84 24.64 13.66
N GLY A 19 18.81 24.66 12.31
CA GLY A 19 17.70 24.19 11.54
C GLY A 19 17.40 22.77 11.95
N CYS A 20 16.14 22.44 12.07
CA CYS A 20 15.60 21.12 12.29
C CYS A 20 16.50 20.07 11.64
N ALA A 21 17.27 19.36 12.44
CA ALA A 21 17.78 18.07 12.00
C ALA A 21 16.52 17.29 11.63
N PRO A 22 16.44 16.69 10.42
CA PRO A 22 15.35 15.77 10.14
C PRO A 22 15.40 14.74 11.25
N ASP A 23 14.26 14.59 11.88
CA ASP A 23 14.08 13.64 12.97
C ASP A 23 14.51 12.26 12.46
N LYS A 24 15.72 11.83 12.85
CA LYS A 24 16.21 10.48 12.54
C LYS A 24 15.57 9.45 13.46
N SER A 25 14.37 9.72 13.92
CA SER A 25 13.47 8.73 14.50
C SER A 25 12.66 8.00 13.42
N GLY A 26 13.13 7.96 12.18
CA GLY A 26 12.72 6.96 11.22
C GLY A 26 13.27 5.62 11.68
N GLY A 27 12.62 4.99 12.65
CA GLY A 27 12.87 3.59 12.94
C GLY A 27 12.76 2.86 11.60
N HIS A 28 13.76 2.03 11.31
CA HIS A 28 13.82 1.24 10.11
C HIS A 28 12.59 0.33 10.09
N SER A 29 11.58 0.72 9.32
CA SER A 29 10.31 0.02 9.23
C SER A 29 10.10 -0.47 7.82
N LEU A 30 9.49 -1.64 7.70
CA LEU A 30 9.07 -2.23 6.43
C LEU A 30 7.54 -2.32 6.42
N HIS A 31 6.93 -1.93 5.32
CA HIS A 31 5.50 -2.12 5.09
C HIS A 31 5.28 -3.46 4.38
N LEU A 32 4.60 -4.39 5.04
CA LEU A 32 4.17 -5.64 4.45
C LEU A 32 2.78 -5.46 3.86
N PHE A 33 2.62 -5.77 2.59
CA PHE A 33 1.35 -5.64 1.86
C PHE A 33 0.60 -6.96 1.82
N TYR A 34 -0.71 -6.89 1.99
CA TYR A 34 -1.62 -8.03 2.04
C TYR A 34 -2.87 -7.76 1.21
N PRO A 35 -3.54 -8.79 0.68
CA PRO A 35 -4.88 -8.65 0.12
C PRO A 35 -5.84 -8.09 1.18
N ALA A 36 -6.63 -7.09 0.83
CA ALA A 36 -7.66 -6.57 1.72
C ALA A 36 -8.85 -7.54 1.80
N ALA A 37 -9.44 -7.70 2.97
CA ALA A 37 -10.51 -8.67 3.20
C ALA A 37 -11.82 -8.36 2.46
N ASN A 38 -12.01 -7.11 2.04
CA ASN A 38 -13.26 -6.59 1.47
C ASN A 38 -13.09 -6.03 0.04
N TYR A 39 -12.02 -6.42 -0.66
CA TYR A 39 -11.78 -5.95 -2.04
C TYR A 39 -12.92 -6.33 -3.00
N GLU A 40 -13.58 -7.50 -2.80
CA GLU A 40 -14.71 -7.93 -3.60
C GLU A 40 -15.95 -7.05 -3.44
N ALA A 41 -16.04 -6.32 -2.33
CA ALA A 41 -17.13 -5.38 -2.06
C ALA A 41 -16.85 -3.96 -2.59
N GLY A 42 -15.76 -3.77 -3.37
CA GLY A 42 -15.35 -2.49 -3.94
C GLY A 42 -14.51 -1.63 -2.99
N GLY A 43 -13.89 -2.24 -1.98
CA GLY A 43 -12.89 -1.61 -1.13
C GLY A 43 -11.48 -1.65 -1.74
N ASP A 44 -10.49 -1.17 -0.99
CA ASP A 44 -9.09 -1.26 -1.40
C ASP A 44 -8.67 -2.71 -1.66
N VAL A 45 -7.90 -2.91 -2.72
CA VAL A 45 -7.41 -4.24 -3.10
C VAL A 45 -6.34 -4.73 -2.13
N LEU A 46 -5.52 -3.82 -1.64
CA LEU A 46 -4.42 -4.11 -0.73
C LEU A 46 -4.57 -3.33 0.58
N CYS A 47 -4.05 -3.93 1.64
CA CYS A 47 -3.81 -3.27 2.92
C CYS A 47 -2.34 -3.48 3.32
N SER A 48 -1.85 -2.67 4.25
CA SER A 48 -0.46 -2.78 4.68
C SER A 48 -0.34 -2.87 6.21
N ARG A 49 0.75 -3.50 6.64
CA ARG A 49 1.17 -3.56 8.03
C ARG A 49 2.62 -3.10 8.14
N THR A 50 2.90 -2.20 9.04
CA THR A 50 4.27 -1.77 9.36
C THR A 50 4.90 -2.72 10.38
N VAL A 51 6.12 -3.16 10.11
CA VAL A 51 6.95 -3.96 11.02
C VAL A 51 8.26 -3.26 11.30
N ASP A 52 8.81 -3.47 12.51
CA ASP A 52 10.16 -3.00 12.85
C ASP A 52 11.19 -3.84 12.10
N TRP A 53 11.99 -3.18 11.27
CA TRP A 53 12.99 -3.79 10.39
C TRP A 53 14.42 -3.58 10.85
N SER A 54 14.65 -2.85 11.95
CA SER A 54 15.96 -2.44 12.45
C SER A 54 16.96 -3.59 12.67
N LYS A 55 16.47 -4.78 13.03
CA LYS A 55 17.29 -5.96 13.27
C LYS A 55 17.74 -6.67 12.00
N GLN A 56 17.07 -6.45 10.90
CA GLN A 56 17.28 -7.14 9.63
C GLN A 56 18.22 -6.38 8.68
N GLU A 57 18.49 -5.11 8.92
CA GLU A 57 19.30 -4.26 8.04
C GLU A 57 20.76 -4.68 7.88
N SER A 58 21.32 -5.35 8.88
CA SER A 58 22.68 -5.87 8.81
C SER A 58 22.79 -7.23 8.09
N ALA A 59 21.66 -7.85 7.76
CA ALA A 59 21.63 -9.11 7.03
C ALA A 59 21.89 -8.88 5.53
N ASP A 60 22.32 -9.94 4.85
CA ASP A 60 22.40 -9.92 3.38
C ASP A 60 21.04 -9.63 2.76
N THR A 61 21.01 -8.96 1.61
CA THR A 61 19.76 -8.54 0.95
C THR A 61 18.85 -9.74 0.64
N ALA A 62 19.42 -10.89 0.23
CA ALA A 62 18.64 -12.10 -0.02
C ALA A 62 18.00 -12.65 1.28
N ASP A 63 18.73 -12.57 2.41
CA ASP A 63 18.20 -13.00 3.70
C ASP A 63 17.12 -12.04 4.21
N GLN A 64 17.24 -10.73 3.95
CA GLN A 64 16.18 -9.77 4.23
C GLN A 64 14.91 -10.09 3.42
N VAL A 65 15.03 -10.42 2.14
CA VAL A 65 13.91 -10.81 1.29
C VAL A 65 13.27 -12.12 1.79
N LYS A 66 14.07 -13.13 2.17
CA LYS A 66 13.55 -14.37 2.78
C LYS A 66 12.75 -14.10 4.05
N MET A 67 13.28 -13.25 4.94
CA MET A 67 12.58 -12.87 6.18
C MET A 67 11.25 -12.16 5.87
N MET A 68 11.24 -11.25 4.91
CA MET A 68 10.03 -10.57 4.44
C MET A 68 8.98 -11.58 3.96
N VAL A 69 9.36 -12.56 3.12
CA VAL A 69 8.46 -13.64 2.66
C VAL A 69 7.92 -14.45 3.82
N GLN A 70 8.76 -14.83 4.80
CA GLN A 70 8.32 -15.57 6.00
C GLN A 70 7.28 -14.77 6.80
N LEU A 71 7.46 -13.44 6.91
CA LEU A 71 6.51 -12.57 7.61
C LEU A 71 5.18 -12.44 6.85
N LEU A 72 5.21 -12.42 5.50
CA LEU A 72 4.00 -12.43 4.67
C LEU A 72 3.24 -13.76 4.80
N GLN A 73 3.94 -14.88 4.95
CA GLN A 73 3.34 -16.20 5.14
C GLN A 73 2.80 -16.42 6.56
N ASN A 74 3.42 -15.76 7.55
CA ASN A 74 3.10 -15.99 8.96
C ASN A 74 1.71 -15.41 9.28
N ARG A 75 0.76 -16.31 9.52
CA ARG A 75 -0.58 -15.96 10.00
C ARG A 75 -0.51 -15.69 11.51
N ASP A 76 -0.14 -14.46 11.86
CA ASP A 76 -0.38 -14.02 13.22
C ASP A 76 -1.90 -13.91 13.41
N GLY A 77 -2.51 -14.91 14.07
CA GLY A 77 -3.96 -15.06 14.20
C GLY A 77 -4.68 -13.93 14.96
N ARG A 78 -3.96 -12.85 15.25
CA ARG A 78 -4.46 -11.61 15.86
C ARG A 78 -4.89 -10.57 14.83
N MET A 79 -4.66 -10.78 13.53
CA MET A 79 -4.94 -9.82 12.48
C MET A 79 -5.76 -10.44 11.36
N ASN A 80 -6.77 -9.71 10.87
CA ASN A 80 -7.65 -10.09 9.77
C ASN A 80 -6.96 -9.98 8.39
N PHE A 81 -5.63 -10.25 8.32
CA PHE A 81 -4.91 -10.24 7.06
C PHE A 81 -4.86 -11.64 6.47
N THR A 82 -5.20 -11.74 5.19
CA THR A 82 -5.01 -12.98 4.43
C THR A 82 -3.60 -12.95 3.84
N SER A 83 -2.82 -14.03 4.04
CA SER A 83 -1.50 -14.12 3.39
C SER A 83 -1.65 -14.10 1.87
N PRO A 84 -0.84 -13.31 1.13
CA PRO A 84 -0.82 -13.38 -0.32
C PRO A 84 -0.20 -14.69 -0.84
N ILE A 85 0.54 -15.39 0.00
CA ILE A 85 1.23 -16.64 -0.35
C ILE A 85 0.42 -17.80 0.24
N PRO A 86 0.06 -18.81 -0.57
CA PRO A 86 -0.64 -20.00 -0.07
C PRO A 86 0.09 -20.64 1.11
N SER A 87 -0.66 -21.14 2.08
CA SER A 87 -0.10 -21.70 3.32
C SER A 87 0.75 -22.96 3.11
N ASP A 88 0.57 -23.63 2.00
CA ASP A 88 1.29 -24.82 1.57
C ASP A 88 2.33 -24.53 0.48
N ALA A 89 2.52 -23.25 0.11
CA ALA A 89 3.60 -22.85 -0.76
C ALA A 89 4.89 -22.68 0.05
N GLU A 90 5.96 -23.32 -0.42
CA GLU A 90 7.29 -23.23 0.16
C GLU A 90 8.17 -22.34 -0.70
N LEU A 91 9.00 -21.49 -0.10
CA LEU A 91 10.05 -20.75 -0.79
C LEU A 91 11.26 -21.71 -0.95
N LEU A 92 11.49 -22.18 -2.18
CA LEU A 92 12.55 -23.14 -2.50
C LEU A 92 13.89 -22.44 -2.61
N GLU A 93 13.92 -21.28 -3.28
CA GLU A 93 15.13 -20.49 -3.48
C GLU A 93 14.82 -18.99 -3.43
N CYS A 94 15.79 -18.21 -2.95
CA CYS A 94 15.77 -16.77 -2.98
C CYS A 94 17.16 -16.25 -3.27
N SER A 95 17.27 -15.41 -4.29
CA SER A 95 18.52 -14.74 -4.64
C SER A 95 18.28 -13.29 -4.99
N VAL A 96 19.29 -12.43 -4.78
CA VAL A 96 19.24 -11.02 -5.19
C VAL A 96 20.51 -10.70 -5.96
N SER A 97 20.39 -10.25 -7.20
CA SER A 97 21.50 -9.88 -8.03
C SER A 97 21.12 -8.75 -8.99
N GLY A 98 21.98 -7.73 -9.12
CA GLY A 98 21.75 -6.62 -10.04
C GLY A 98 20.48 -5.81 -9.76
N GLY A 99 20.00 -5.85 -8.52
CA GLY A 99 18.74 -5.19 -8.13
C GLY A 99 17.49 -6.02 -8.39
N ILE A 100 17.63 -7.27 -8.82
CA ILE A 100 16.52 -8.20 -9.07
C ILE A 100 16.50 -9.22 -7.93
N ALA A 101 15.36 -9.29 -7.22
CA ALA A 101 15.07 -10.38 -6.30
C ALA A 101 14.34 -11.49 -7.06
N VAL A 102 14.88 -12.70 -7.02
CA VAL A 102 14.27 -13.89 -7.62
C VAL A 102 13.77 -14.77 -6.49
N LEU A 103 12.48 -15.08 -6.50
CA LEU A 103 11.81 -15.96 -5.56
C LEU A 103 11.31 -17.19 -6.31
N ASP A 104 11.82 -18.35 -5.97
CA ASP A 104 11.32 -19.62 -6.50
C ASP A 104 10.46 -20.33 -5.46
N PHE A 105 9.20 -20.53 -5.80
CA PHE A 105 8.24 -21.22 -4.93
C PHE A 105 7.93 -22.64 -5.42
N SER A 106 7.43 -23.45 -4.51
CA SER A 106 6.87 -24.77 -4.84
C SER A 106 5.63 -24.65 -5.74
N ALA A 107 5.24 -25.76 -6.37
CA ALA A 107 4.05 -25.87 -7.22
C ALA A 107 2.77 -25.30 -6.59
N ALA A 108 2.70 -25.21 -5.27
CA ALA A 108 1.56 -24.66 -4.55
C ALA A 108 1.28 -23.19 -4.89
N TYR A 109 2.33 -22.38 -5.09
CA TYR A 109 2.17 -20.99 -5.54
C TYR A 109 1.57 -20.91 -6.95
N GLY A 110 1.97 -21.82 -7.82
CA GLY A 110 1.47 -21.91 -9.21
C GLY A 110 -0.01 -22.31 -9.32
N ARG A 111 -0.68 -22.67 -8.22
CA ARG A 111 -2.14 -22.90 -8.20
C ARG A 111 -2.95 -21.61 -8.06
N LEU A 112 -2.31 -20.51 -7.70
CA LEU A 112 -2.93 -19.19 -7.78
C LEU A 112 -3.26 -18.90 -9.24
N SER A 113 -4.43 -18.35 -9.50
CA SER A 113 -4.89 -18.03 -10.84
C SER A 113 -5.44 -16.59 -10.90
N ASP A 114 -5.40 -16.03 -12.09
CA ASP A 114 -6.06 -14.76 -12.42
C ASP A 114 -5.77 -13.64 -11.42
N PHE A 115 -6.82 -13.10 -10.85
CA PHE A 115 -6.77 -11.99 -9.91
C PHE A 115 -5.95 -12.30 -8.66
N SER A 116 -6.12 -13.50 -8.08
CA SER A 116 -5.40 -13.90 -6.86
C SER A 116 -3.89 -13.94 -7.06
N LEU A 117 -3.43 -14.39 -8.23
CA LEU A 117 -2.02 -14.38 -8.59
C LEU A 117 -1.49 -12.95 -8.73
N THR A 118 -2.24 -12.09 -9.43
CA THR A 118 -1.86 -10.68 -9.61
C THR A 118 -1.75 -9.96 -8.28
N VAL A 119 -2.72 -10.15 -7.38
CA VAL A 119 -2.70 -9.54 -6.04
C VAL A 119 -1.53 -10.06 -5.21
N ALA A 120 -1.23 -11.36 -5.29
CA ALA A 120 -0.08 -11.95 -4.59
C ALA A 120 1.25 -11.35 -5.08
N ASP A 121 1.42 -11.25 -6.41
CA ASP A 121 2.60 -10.64 -7.01
C ASP A 121 2.77 -9.18 -6.59
N TYR A 122 1.69 -8.42 -6.56
CA TYR A 122 1.70 -7.02 -6.13
C TYR A 122 2.07 -6.88 -4.65
N CYS A 123 1.49 -7.69 -3.77
CA CYS A 123 1.83 -7.70 -2.35
C CYS A 123 3.31 -7.97 -2.11
N ILE A 124 3.87 -8.98 -2.80
CA ILE A 124 5.28 -9.36 -2.67
C ILE A 124 6.17 -8.26 -3.25
N THR A 125 5.82 -7.73 -4.43
CA THR A 125 6.60 -6.66 -5.10
C THR A 125 6.68 -5.41 -4.24
N LEU A 126 5.55 -4.89 -3.76
CA LEU A 126 5.50 -3.69 -2.92
C LEU A 126 6.22 -3.87 -1.59
N SER A 127 6.22 -5.09 -1.04
CA SER A 127 6.95 -5.39 0.18
C SER A 127 8.46 -5.50 -0.07
N ALA A 128 8.87 -6.22 -1.12
CA ALA A 128 10.27 -6.49 -1.43
C ALA A 128 11.03 -5.25 -1.91
N CYS A 129 10.42 -4.42 -2.76
CA CYS A 129 11.08 -3.24 -3.35
C CYS A 129 11.37 -2.11 -2.34
N GLN A 130 10.92 -2.23 -1.09
CA GLN A 130 11.34 -1.35 0.00
C GLN A 130 12.71 -1.74 0.59
N ILE A 131 13.16 -2.98 0.35
CA ILE A 131 14.44 -3.48 0.87
C ILE A 131 15.56 -2.86 0.04
N PRO A 132 16.56 -2.21 0.67
CA PRO A 132 17.68 -1.60 -0.05
C PRO A 132 18.38 -2.60 -0.96
N GLY A 133 18.56 -2.23 -2.23
CA GLY A 133 19.17 -3.11 -3.23
C GLY A 133 18.20 -3.93 -4.06
N VAL A 134 16.88 -3.90 -3.76
CA VAL A 134 15.81 -4.55 -4.56
C VAL A 134 15.06 -3.50 -5.35
N LYS A 135 15.04 -3.64 -6.67
CA LYS A 135 14.29 -2.77 -7.59
C LYS A 135 13.22 -3.54 -8.36
N TRP A 136 13.50 -4.82 -8.60
CA TRP A 136 12.67 -5.71 -9.40
C TRP A 136 12.45 -7.01 -8.67
N LEU A 137 11.29 -7.60 -8.88
CA LEU A 137 10.93 -8.92 -8.39
C LEU A 137 10.69 -9.86 -9.58
N GLN A 138 11.22 -11.07 -9.50
CA GLN A 138 10.85 -12.19 -10.36
C GLN A 138 10.36 -13.33 -9.50
N VAL A 139 9.18 -13.87 -9.84
CA VAL A 139 8.64 -15.04 -9.17
C VAL A 139 8.67 -16.22 -10.13
N LEU A 140 9.28 -17.31 -9.67
CA LEU A 140 9.36 -18.59 -10.36
C LEU A 140 8.54 -19.63 -9.58
N VAL A 141 8.18 -20.69 -10.26
CA VAL A 141 7.58 -21.89 -9.66
C VAL A 141 8.36 -23.08 -10.17
N GLU A 142 9.01 -23.80 -9.25
CA GLU A 142 9.91 -24.95 -9.57
C GLU A 142 10.92 -24.59 -10.66
N GLY A 143 11.57 -23.43 -10.49
CA GLY A 143 12.62 -22.92 -11.37
C GLY A 143 12.11 -22.34 -12.70
N LYS A 144 10.79 -22.23 -12.92
CA LYS A 144 10.23 -21.78 -14.20
C LYS A 144 9.34 -20.55 -14.01
N PRO A 145 9.37 -19.58 -14.95
CA PRO A 145 8.41 -18.52 -15.00
C PRO A 145 6.99 -19.10 -15.16
N LEU A 146 6.00 -18.49 -14.47
CA LEU A 146 4.61 -18.88 -14.66
C LEU A 146 4.15 -18.53 -16.07
N SER A 147 3.55 -19.51 -16.75
CA SER A 147 2.96 -19.33 -18.08
C SER A 147 1.75 -18.39 -18.01
N GLY A 148 1.57 -17.58 -19.05
CA GLY A 148 0.45 -16.62 -19.13
C GLY A 148 0.71 -15.26 -18.51
N ARG A 149 1.86 -15.01 -17.90
CA ARG A 149 2.25 -13.68 -17.43
C ARG A 149 2.71 -12.81 -18.58
N THR A 150 2.22 -11.57 -18.62
CA THR A 150 2.68 -10.56 -19.56
C THR A 150 4.10 -10.06 -19.19
N ASN A 151 4.38 -9.93 -17.89
CA ASN A 151 5.67 -9.49 -17.37
C ASN A 151 6.36 -10.61 -16.58
N SER A 152 7.65 -10.80 -16.86
CA SER A 152 8.50 -11.73 -16.08
C SER A 152 9.10 -11.07 -14.85
N TYR A 153 9.13 -9.74 -14.81
CA TYR A 153 9.70 -8.92 -13.74
C TYR A 153 8.67 -7.86 -13.34
N PHE A 154 8.61 -7.58 -12.05
CA PHE A 154 7.72 -6.57 -11.47
C PHE A 154 8.52 -5.54 -10.69
N SER A 155 8.19 -4.29 -10.87
CA SER A 155 8.62 -3.16 -10.03
C SER A 155 7.42 -2.51 -9.38
N THR A 156 7.63 -1.52 -8.53
CA THR A 156 6.53 -0.73 -7.96
C THR A 156 5.74 0.02 -9.01
N GLU A 157 6.34 0.32 -10.17
CA GLU A 157 5.68 1.01 -11.29
C GLU A 157 4.72 0.10 -12.07
N ASP A 158 4.90 -1.22 -11.98
CA ASP A 158 4.03 -2.21 -12.63
C ASP A 158 2.80 -2.54 -11.79
N VAL A 159 2.76 -2.07 -10.54
CA VAL A 159 1.64 -2.29 -9.64
C VAL A 159 0.55 -1.27 -9.95
N LEU A 160 -0.36 -1.67 -10.82
CA LEU A 160 -1.50 -0.87 -11.22
C LEU A 160 -2.64 -1.04 -10.19
N LEU A 161 -2.53 -0.31 -9.10
CA LEU A 161 -3.63 -0.16 -8.15
C LEU A 161 -4.33 1.14 -8.52
N THR A 162 -5.52 1.04 -9.09
CA THR A 162 -6.46 2.16 -9.04
C THR A 162 -6.87 2.30 -7.59
N SER A 163 -6.41 3.36 -6.92
CA SER A 163 -7.02 3.72 -5.66
C SER A 163 -8.47 4.07 -5.93
N SER A 164 -9.36 3.68 -5.05
CA SER A 164 -10.78 4.04 -5.12
C SER A 164 -10.99 5.58 -5.16
N GLU A 165 -9.97 6.34 -4.80
CA GLU A 165 -9.95 7.80 -4.87
C GLU A 165 -9.84 8.34 -6.31
N ASP A 166 -9.33 7.55 -7.25
CA ASP A 166 -9.08 8.01 -8.63
C ASP A 166 -10.27 7.80 -9.58
N VAL A 167 -11.25 6.98 -9.22
CA VAL A 167 -12.44 6.74 -10.05
C VAL A 167 -13.66 7.39 -9.41
N VAL A 168 -13.89 8.63 -9.81
CA VAL A 168 -15.07 9.40 -9.39
C VAL A 168 -16.16 9.23 -10.42
N LYS A 169 -17.32 8.70 -10.00
CA LYS A 169 -18.55 8.68 -10.82
C LYS A 169 -19.44 9.83 -10.42
N VAL A 170 -19.76 10.68 -11.38
CA VAL A 170 -20.79 11.70 -11.21
C VAL A 170 -22.15 11.02 -11.40
N VAL A 171 -22.94 10.94 -10.34
CA VAL A 171 -24.26 10.31 -10.36
C VAL A 171 -25.33 11.38 -10.20
N PRO A 172 -26.18 11.63 -11.19
CA PRO A 172 -27.30 12.53 -11.05
C PRO A 172 -28.37 11.89 -10.16
N VAL A 173 -28.78 12.60 -9.12
CA VAL A 173 -29.80 12.17 -8.16
C VAL A 173 -30.88 13.23 -8.00
N THR A 174 -32.08 12.80 -7.60
CA THR A 174 -33.13 13.71 -7.18
C THR A 174 -33.42 13.46 -5.72
N LEU A 175 -33.10 14.44 -4.88
CA LEU A 175 -33.38 14.41 -3.44
C LEU A 175 -34.69 15.18 -3.19
N TYR A 176 -35.40 14.83 -2.14
CA TYR A 176 -36.67 15.48 -1.77
C TYR A 176 -36.55 16.09 -0.38
N PHE A 177 -36.77 17.40 -0.29
CA PHE A 177 -36.70 18.13 0.96
C PHE A 177 -38.06 18.78 1.26
N PRO A 178 -38.48 18.84 2.53
CA PRO A 178 -39.73 19.52 2.91
C PRO A 178 -39.54 21.05 2.77
N ASP A 179 -40.52 21.70 2.16
CA ASP A 179 -40.67 23.14 2.20
C ASP A 179 -41.27 23.62 3.54
N ARG A 180 -41.46 24.95 3.67
CA ARG A 180 -42.04 25.54 4.90
C ARG A 180 -43.46 25.05 5.20
N ALA A 181 -44.17 24.52 4.23
CA ALA A 181 -45.52 23.96 4.38
C ALA A 181 -45.48 22.44 4.64
N GLY A 182 -44.29 21.82 4.66
CA GLY A 182 -44.10 20.39 4.83
C GLY A 182 -44.27 19.57 3.55
N THR A 183 -44.40 20.23 2.37
CA THR A 183 -44.52 19.56 1.08
C THR A 183 -43.13 19.23 0.55
N LEU A 184 -42.94 17.99 0.08
CA LEU A 184 -41.66 17.56 -0.46
C LEU A 184 -41.40 18.19 -1.85
N GLN A 185 -40.32 18.91 -1.95
CA GLN A 185 -39.81 19.54 -3.19
C GLN A 185 -38.61 18.78 -3.73
N PRO A 186 -38.57 18.48 -5.04
CA PRO A 186 -37.48 17.79 -5.65
C PRO A 186 -36.31 18.73 -5.89
N GLU A 187 -35.10 18.29 -5.53
CA GLU A 187 -33.83 18.97 -5.83
C GLU A 187 -32.90 18.03 -6.60
N LYS A 188 -32.46 18.46 -7.76
CA LYS A 188 -31.50 17.69 -8.59
C LYS A 188 -30.09 18.03 -8.16
N ARG A 189 -29.27 17.01 -7.85
CA ARG A 189 -27.86 17.12 -7.52
C ARG A 189 -27.02 16.15 -8.32
N GLU A 190 -25.77 16.48 -8.47
CA GLU A 190 -24.73 15.57 -8.96
C GLU A 190 -23.88 15.15 -7.75
N LEU A 191 -23.95 13.88 -7.40
CA LEU A 191 -23.12 13.33 -6.34
C LEU A 191 -21.86 12.73 -6.94
N LEU A 192 -20.72 13.11 -6.36
CA LEU A 192 -19.44 12.46 -6.62
C LEU A 192 -19.40 11.20 -5.75
N ILE A 193 -19.37 10.04 -6.39
CA ILE A 193 -19.27 8.74 -5.72
C ILE A 193 -17.96 8.12 -6.13
N TYR A 194 -17.10 7.85 -5.16
CA TYR A 194 -15.83 7.18 -5.36
C TYR A 194 -16.05 5.66 -5.54
N GLU A 195 -15.16 5.02 -6.29
CA GLU A 195 -15.24 3.57 -6.46
C GLU A 195 -14.99 2.89 -5.10
N GLY A 196 -15.91 2.00 -4.71
CA GLY A 196 -15.91 1.38 -3.38
C GLY A 196 -16.76 2.10 -2.33
N GLU A 197 -17.16 3.35 -2.57
CA GLU A 197 -18.03 4.08 -1.65
C GLU A 197 -19.46 3.52 -1.67
N ASN A 198 -20.05 3.36 -0.48
CA ASN A 198 -21.43 2.89 -0.38
C ASN A 198 -22.38 4.00 -0.84
N ARG A 199 -23.03 3.78 -1.99
CA ARG A 199 -23.98 4.74 -2.58
C ARG A 199 -25.10 5.16 -1.63
N CYS A 200 -25.63 4.22 -0.82
CA CYS A 200 -26.69 4.54 0.14
C CYS A 200 -26.18 5.47 1.23
N GLN A 201 -24.96 5.26 1.71
CA GLN A 201 -24.34 6.11 2.71
C GLN A 201 -24.09 7.52 2.18
N ARG A 202 -23.60 7.64 0.93
CA ARG A 202 -23.38 8.93 0.27
C ARG A 202 -24.69 9.69 0.03
N LEU A 203 -25.78 8.98 -0.35
CA LEU A 203 -27.11 9.55 -0.48
C LEU A 203 -27.67 10.05 0.86
N LEU A 204 -27.49 9.28 1.94
CA LEU A 204 -27.91 9.68 3.28
C LEU A 204 -27.17 10.93 3.73
N GLN A 205 -25.86 10.99 3.52
CA GLN A 205 -25.06 12.17 3.82
C GLN A 205 -25.56 13.41 3.07
N ALA A 206 -25.86 13.29 1.77
CA ALA A 206 -26.40 14.39 0.98
C ALA A 206 -27.79 14.85 1.45
N LEU A 207 -28.60 13.95 2.01
CA LEU A 207 -29.87 14.30 2.66
C LEU A 207 -29.66 15.00 4.00
N GLU A 208 -28.67 14.58 4.79
CA GLU A 208 -28.31 15.22 6.07
C GLU A 208 -27.74 16.63 5.89
N GLU A 209 -27.04 16.90 4.78
CA GLU A 209 -26.56 18.22 4.42
C GLU A 209 -27.69 19.23 4.17
N GLY A 210 -28.91 18.74 3.92
CA GLY A 210 -30.09 19.58 3.69
C GLY A 210 -30.19 20.18 2.28
N PRO A 211 -31.23 20.98 2.00
CA PRO A 211 -31.39 21.66 0.71
C PRO A 211 -30.32 22.75 0.50
N GLN A 212 -29.89 22.93 -0.75
CA GLN A 212 -28.92 23.96 -1.16
C GLN A 212 -29.59 25.19 -1.72
#